data_0d3a7d9095d1e0c75315da392e78566a
#
_entry.id   0d3a7d9095d1e0c75315da392e78566a
#
_cell.length_a   1.000
_cell.length_b   1.000
_cell.length_c   1.000
_cell.angle_alpha   90.00
_cell.angle_beta   90.00
_cell.angle_gamma   90.00
#
_symmetry.space_group_name_H-M   'P 1'
#
loop_
_entity.id
_entity.type
_entity.pdbx_description
1 polymer ?
#
loop_
_entity_poly.entity_id
_entity_poly.type
_entity_poly.pdbx_seq_one_letter_code
_entity_poly.pdbx_strand_id
1 'polypeptide(L)'
;MQVAVVGGGDCSPKVREQAQELGRLLAERGHVLICGGLGGVMEAAARGARTADGLVVGVLPGEKIDANPSISIAIATGMGHARNVIIVKSADAVIALAGEHGTLSEIALALKMKKRVISLQSWEIPGTIKAETTEEAVKLLDEQDS
;
A
#
# COMPACT_ATOMS: atom_id res chain seq x y z
N MET A 1 2.79 6.95 -11.15
CA MET A 1 1.99 7.60 -10.09
C MET A 1 2.48 7.17 -8.72
N GLN A 2 1.96 7.78 -7.67
CA GLN A 2 2.21 7.38 -6.29
C GLN A 2 1.10 6.43 -5.86
N VAL A 3 1.46 5.20 -5.54
CA VAL A 3 0.49 4.15 -5.20
C VAL A 3 0.69 3.74 -3.75
N ALA A 4 -0.37 3.84 -2.95
CA ALA A 4 -0.34 3.34 -1.58
C ALA A 4 -0.67 1.85 -1.57
N VAL A 5 0.13 1.07 -0.87
CA VAL A 5 -0.17 -0.33 -0.57
C VAL A 5 -0.47 -0.40 0.93
N VAL A 6 -1.68 -0.80 1.25
CA VAL A 6 -2.16 -0.89 2.63
C VAL A 6 -2.51 -2.34 2.96
N GLY A 7 -2.24 -2.74 4.18
CA GLY A 7 -2.45 -4.10 4.65
C GLY A 7 -2.01 -4.27 6.09
N GLY A 8 -2.13 -5.48 6.63
CA GLY A 8 -1.85 -5.73 8.03
C GLY A 8 -0.37 -5.68 8.40
N GLY A 9 -0.10 -5.29 9.64
CA GLY A 9 1.25 -5.34 10.22
C GLY A 9 1.75 -6.75 10.46
N ASP A 10 0.85 -7.73 10.48
CA ASP A 10 1.13 -9.16 10.46
C ASP A 10 0.42 -9.77 9.26
N CYS A 11 1.02 -10.76 8.64
CA CYS A 11 0.40 -11.43 7.51
C CYS A 11 0.90 -12.89 7.39
N SER A 12 0.11 -13.71 6.70
CA SER A 12 0.50 -15.08 6.40
C SER A 12 1.67 -15.11 5.40
N PRO A 13 2.41 -16.22 5.30
CA PRO A 13 3.45 -16.36 4.28
C PRO A 13 2.95 -16.15 2.87
N LYS A 14 1.72 -16.58 2.56
CA LYS A 14 1.10 -16.40 1.25
C LYS A 14 0.85 -14.92 0.95
N VAL A 15 0.30 -14.19 1.92
CA VAL A 15 0.05 -12.75 1.76
C VAL A 15 1.37 -11.99 1.63
N ARG A 16 2.39 -12.38 2.39
CA ARG A 16 3.72 -11.78 2.30
C ARG A 16 4.30 -11.93 0.89
N GLU A 17 4.20 -13.11 0.31
CA GLU A 17 4.67 -13.37 -1.05
C GLU A 17 3.91 -12.51 -2.06
N GLN A 18 2.59 -12.42 -1.92
CA GLN A 18 1.76 -11.57 -2.79
C GLN A 18 2.13 -10.09 -2.65
N ALA A 19 2.37 -9.61 -1.43
CA ALA A 19 2.77 -8.23 -1.18
C ALA A 19 4.12 -7.92 -1.83
N GLN A 20 5.07 -8.84 -1.72
CA GLN A 20 6.39 -8.67 -2.34
C GLN A 20 6.28 -8.60 -3.86
N GLU A 21 5.50 -9.47 -4.46
CA GLU A 21 5.27 -9.45 -5.90
C GLU A 21 4.57 -8.16 -6.33
N LEU A 22 3.57 -7.73 -5.58
CA LEU A 22 2.86 -6.48 -5.85
C LEU A 22 3.82 -5.29 -5.87
N GLY A 23 4.69 -5.19 -4.87
CA GLY A 23 5.70 -4.12 -4.81
C GLY A 23 6.65 -4.14 -6.00
N ARG A 24 7.10 -5.34 -6.38
CA ARG A 24 7.98 -5.51 -7.55
C ARG A 24 7.30 -5.04 -8.83
N LEU A 25 6.05 -5.46 -9.06
CA LEU A 25 5.30 -5.08 -10.25
C LEU A 25 5.04 -3.56 -10.32
N LEU A 26 4.74 -2.94 -9.20
CA LEU A 26 4.55 -1.49 -9.14
C LEU A 26 5.83 -0.75 -9.51
N ALA A 27 6.96 -1.19 -8.96
CA ALA A 27 8.26 -0.57 -9.26
C ALA A 27 8.66 -0.77 -10.72
N GLU A 28 8.43 -1.94 -11.30
CA GLU A 28 8.73 -2.22 -12.70
C GLU A 28 7.95 -1.31 -13.65
N ARG A 29 6.78 -0.83 -13.23
CA ARG A 29 5.97 0.11 -14.01
C ARG A 29 6.28 1.58 -13.69
N GLY A 30 7.31 1.84 -12.90
CA GLY A 30 7.74 3.20 -12.58
C GLY A 30 6.90 3.93 -11.54
N HIS A 31 6.06 3.21 -10.78
CA HIS A 31 5.29 3.80 -9.70
C HIS A 31 6.13 3.96 -8.44
N VAL A 32 5.85 5.01 -7.69
CA VAL A 32 6.41 5.21 -6.34
C VAL A 32 5.47 4.52 -5.34
N LEU A 33 6.03 3.67 -4.50
CA LEU A 33 5.27 2.98 -3.46
C LEU A 33 5.18 3.85 -2.20
N ILE A 34 3.97 4.02 -1.68
CA ILE A 34 3.75 4.65 -0.38
C ILE A 34 3.17 3.59 0.56
N CYS A 35 3.69 3.49 1.77
CA CYS A 35 3.18 2.56 2.77
C CYS A 35 3.37 3.12 4.18
N GLY A 36 2.87 2.38 5.17
CA GLY A 36 2.99 2.77 6.57
C GLY A 36 4.36 2.58 7.20
N GLY A 37 5.31 1.98 6.49
CA GLY A 37 6.70 1.91 6.91
C GLY A 37 7.07 0.82 7.91
N LEU A 38 6.10 0.03 8.40
CA LEU A 38 6.32 -0.99 9.43
C LEU A 38 6.44 -2.39 8.82
N GLY A 39 5.97 -3.42 9.54
CA GLY A 39 6.10 -4.83 9.15
C GLY A 39 4.95 -5.36 8.29
N GLY A 40 4.90 -6.67 8.15
CA GLY A 40 3.82 -7.35 7.42
C GLY A 40 3.77 -7.00 5.94
N VAL A 41 2.58 -6.64 5.48
CA VAL A 41 2.35 -6.25 4.08
C VAL A 41 3.21 -5.04 3.69
N MET A 42 3.36 -4.06 4.58
CA MET A 42 4.16 -2.86 4.34
C MET A 42 5.62 -3.21 4.02
N GLU A 43 6.23 -4.05 4.84
CA GLU A 43 7.62 -4.47 4.65
C GLU A 43 7.79 -5.33 3.40
N ALA A 44 6.90 -6.27 3.18
CA ALA A 44 6.99 -7.17 2.03
C ALA A 44 6.85 -6.40 0.70
N ALA A 45 5.89 -5.49 0.61
CA ALA A 45 5.71 -4.66 -0.58
C ALA A 45 6.93 -3.76 -0.81
N ALA A 46 7.45 -3.15 0.24
CA ALA A 46 8.65 -2.32 0.17
C ALA A 46 9.85 -3.13 -0.34
N ARG A 47 10.04 -4.33 0.19
CA ARG A 47 11.13 -5.22 -0.24
C ARG A 47 11.01 -5.55 -1.73
N GLY A 48 9.81 -5.91 -2.18
CA GLY A 48 9.57 -6.20 -3.59
C GLY A 48 9.89 -5.01 -4.50
N ALA A 49 9.46 -3.82 -4.11
CA ALA A 49 9.75 -2.61 -4.87
C ALA A 49 11.25 -2.34 -4.96
N ARG A 50 11.99 -2.54 -3.86
CA ARG A 50 13.44 -2.33 -3.84
C ARG A 50 14.19 -3.32 -4.72
N THR A 51 13.71 -4.54 -4.86
CA THR A 51 14.35 -5.52 -5.75
C THR A 51 14.25 -5.10 -7.23
N ALA A 52 13.33 -4.23 -7.57
CA ALA A 52 13.16 -3.67 -8.91
C ALA A 52 13.61 -2.21 -8.98
N ASP A 53 14.50 -1.79 -8.09
CA ASP A 53 15.05 -0.43 -7.99
C ASP A 53 13.97 0.67 -7.81
N GLY A 54 12.84 0.31 -7.20
CA GLY A 54 11.75 1.23 -6.94
C GLY A 54 12.00 2.15 -5.75
N LEU A 55 11.33 3.30 -5.76
CA LEU A 55 11.35 4.24 -4.65
C LEU A 55 10.20 3.94 -3.69
N VAL A 56 10.50 3.82 -2.42
CA VAL A 56 9.51 3.52 -1.37
C VAL A 56 9.50 4.61 -0.32
N VAL A 57 8.33 5.22 -0.13
CA VAL A 57 8.11 6.23 0.91
C VAL A 57 7.34 5.58 2.05
N GLY A 58 7.91 5.59 3.25
CA GLY A 58 7.27 5.11 4.45
C GLY A 58 6.76 6.27 5.30
N VAL A 59 5.46 6.32 5.53
CA VAL A 59 4.84 7.33 6.40
C VAL A 59 4.61 6.69 7.77
N LEU A 60 5.54 6.94 8.68
CA LEU A 60 5.62 6.25 9.96
C LEU A 60 4.71 6.88 11.02
N PRO A 61 4.09 6.05 11.89
CA PRO A 61 3.29 6.58 12.99
C PRO A 61 4.12 7.24 14.08
N GLY A 62 5.41 6.87 14.20
CA GLY A 62 6.34 7.34 15.20
C GLY A 62 7.59 7.95 14.62
N GLU A 63 8.74 7.31 14.90
CA GLU A 63 10.07 7.80 14.58
C GLU A 63 10.68 7.08 13.38
N LYS A 64 11.70 7.70 12.76
CA LYS A 64 12.40 7.11 11.61
C LYS A 64 13.05 5.77 11.91
N ILE A 65 13.51 5.56 13.14
CA ILE A 65 14.16 4.32 13.55
C ILE A 65 13.21 3.11 13.44
N ASP A 66 11.90 3.35 13.46
CA ASP A 66 10.90 2.28 13.36
C ASP A 66 10.71 1.78 11.93
N ALA A 67 11.27 2.49 10.93
CA ALA A 67 11.12 2.14 9.52
C ALA A 67 11.75 0.78 9.22
N ASN A 68 11.05 -0.04 8.43
CA ASN A 68 11.65 -1.28 7.95
C ASN A 68 12.83 -0.97 6.99
N PRO A 69 13.78 -1.92 6.82
CA PRO A 69 15.02 -1.64 6.09
C PRO A 69 14.86 -1.38 4.59
N SER A 70 13.68 -1.62 4.03
CA SER A 70 13.42 -1.41 2.59
C SER A 70 12.85 -0.03 2.28
N ILE A 71 12.59 0.79 3.29
CA ILE A 71 12.09 2.16 3.08
C ILE A 71 13.22 3.04 2.53
N SER A 72 12.94 3.74 1.42
CA SER A 72 13.89 4.68 0.81
C SER A 72 13.85 6.04 1.52
N ILE A 73 12.63 6.56 1.73
CA ILE A 73 12.40 7.85 2.40
C ILE A 73 11.44 7.61 3.55
N ALA A 74 11.89 7.89 4.76
CA ALA A 74 11.08 7.75 5.97
C ALA A 74 10.56 9.11 6.40
N ILE A 75 9.23 9.20 6.56
CA ILE A 75 8.56 10.40 7.08
C ILE A 75 8.07 10.07 8.49
N ALA A 76 8.69 10.67 9.50
CA ALA A 76 8.32 10.49 10.89
C ALA A 76 7.22 11.48 11.25
N THR A 77 5.99 10.98 11.48
CA THR A 77 4.85 11.86 11.77
C THR A 77 4.60 12.06 13.26
N GLY A 78 4.90 11.07 14.08
CA GLY A 78 4.54 11.10 15.50
C GLY A 78 3.04 11.11 15.75
N MET A 79 2.22 10.82 14.73
CA MET A 79 0.76 10.97 14.77
C MET A 79 0.02 9.66 15.07
N GLY A 80 0.74 8.55 15.27
CA GLY A 80 0.09 7.27 15.48
C GLY A 80 -0.76 6.87 14.27
N HIS A 81 -1.94 6.31 14.52
CA HIS A 81 -2.84 5.87 13.45
C HIS A 81 -3.35 7.00 12.56
N ALA A 82 -3.30 8.24 13.03
CA ALA A 82 -3.74 9.38 12.23
C ALA A 82 -2.89 9.57 10.96
N ARG A 83 -1.67 8.99 10.91
CA ARG A 83 -0.82 9.04 9.71
C ARG A 83 -1.45 8.32 8.52
N ASN A 84 -2.46 7.46 8.73
CA ASN A 84 -3.18 6.79 7.67
C ASN A 84 -3.85 7.78 6.71
N VAL A 85 -4.28 8.93 7.21
CA VAL A 85 -4.83 10.01 6.39
C VAL A 85 -3.77 10.52 5.41
N ILE A 86 -2.54 10.68 5.87
CA ILE A 86 -1.42 11.17 5.04
C ILE A 86 -1.13 10.17 3.92
N ILE A 87 -1.12 8.88 4.24
CA ILE A 87 -0.87 7.82 3.25
C ILE A 87 -1.87 7.90 2.10
N VAL A 88 -3.16 7.87 2.42
CA VAL A 88 -4.19 7.84 1.38
C VAL A 88 -4.34 9.17 0.66
N LYS A 89 -4.15 10.28 1.36
CA LYS A 89 -4.24 11.61 0.75
C LYS A 89 -3.10 11.86 -0.24
N SER A 90 -1.92 11.31 0.04
CA SER A 90 -0.74 11.46 -0.81
C SER A 90 -0.74 10.53 -2.02
N ALA A 91 -1.56 9.49 -2.00
CA ALA A 91 -1.62 8.50 -3.07
C ALA A 91 -2.53 8.94 -4.21
N ASP A 92 -2.17 8.54 -5.43
CA ASP A 92 -3.04 8.69 -6.60
C ASP A 92 -4.04 7.53 -6.67
N ALA A 93 -3.65 6.36 -6.16
CA ALA A 93 -4.49 5.18 -6.05
C ALA A 93 -4.05 4.34 -4.86
N VAL A 94 -4.94 3.47 -4.37
CA VAL A 94 -4.69 2.60 -3.21
C VAL A 94 -4.95 1.16 -3.59
N ILE A 95 -4.02 0.27 -3.25
CA ILE A 95 -4.22 -1.17 -3.33
C ILE A 95 -4.21 -1.72 -1.90
N ALA A 96 -5.32 -2.36 -1.53
CA ALA A 96 -5.46 -3.00 -0.23
C ALA A 96 -5.25 -4.49 -0.39
N LEU A 97 -4.37 -5.07 0.44
CA LEU A 97 -4.07 -6.49 0.45
C LEU A 97 -4.34 -7.06 1.83
N ALA A 98 -5.32 -7.96 1.94
CA ALA A 98 -5.76 -8.56 3.20
C ALA A 98 -6.03 -7.47 4.26
N GLY A 99 -5.61 -7.68 5.51
CA GLY A 99 -5.67 -6.66 6.56
C GLY A 99 -6.95 -6.70 7.39
N GLU A 100 -6.93 -5.93 8.47
CA GLU A 100 -8.00 -5.84 9.46
C GLU A 100 -8.59 -4.44 9.55
N HIS A 101 -8.89 -3.97 10.77
CA HIS A 101 -9.58 -2.69 10.95
C HIS A 101 -8.76 -1.46 10.52
N GLY A 102 -7.44 -1.51 10.70
CA GLY A 102 -6.57 -0.43 10.22
C GLY A 102 -6.65 -0.29 8.70
N THR A 103 -6.61 -1.41 8.00
CA THR A 103 -6.75 -1.45 6.55
C THR A 103 -8.14 -0.99 6.10
N LEU A 104 -9.20 -1.40 6.81
CA LEU A 104 -10.55 -0.93 6.54
C LEU A 104 -10.64 0.59 6.68
N SER A 105 -10.00 1.17 7.71
CA SER A 105 -10.01 2.61 7.90
C SER A 105 -9.33 3.35 6.74
N GLU A 106 -8.23 2.82 6.24
CA GLU A 106 -7.53 3.40 5.08
C GLU A 106 -8.38 3.31 3.81
N ILE A 107 -9.05 2.18 3.59
CA ILE A 107 -9.97 2.00 2.46
C ILE A 107 -11.10 3.03 2.53
N ALA A 108 -11.73 3.17 3.70
CA ALA A 108 -12.84 4.10 3.89
C ALA A 108 -12.42 5.55 3.66
N LEU A 109 -11.24 5.95 4.17
CA LEU A 109 -10.70 7.28 3.94
C LEU A 109 -10.41 7.53 2.45
N ALA A 110 -9.82 6.56 1.78
CA ALA A 110 -9.52 6.66 0.35
C ALA A 110 -10.78 6.83 -0.49
N LEU A 111 -11.81 6.04 -0.20
CA LEU A 111 -13.10 6.15 -0.90
C LEU A 111 -13.77 7.50 -0.65
N LYS A 112 -13.71 7.99 0.59
CA LYS A 112 -14.24 9.31 0.92
C LYS A 112 -13.53 10.41 0.14
N MET A 113 -12.24 10.24 -0.12
CA MET A 113 -11.43 11.18 -0.91
C MET A 113 -11.54 10.94 -2.42
N LYS A 114 -12.42 10.02 -2.84
CA LYS A 114 -12.66 9.66 -4.24
C LYS A 114 -11.41 9.11 -4.93
N LYS A 115 -10.55 8.44 -4.18
CA LYS A 115 -9.41 7.72 -4.73
C LYS A 115 -9.88 6.38 -5.29
N ARG A 116 -9.17 5.89 -6.32
CA ARG A 116 -9.38 4.52 -6.79
C ARG A 116 -8.82 3.57 -5.74
N VAL A 117 -9.63 2.61 -5.30
CA VAL A 117 -9.24 1.59 -4.33
C VAL A 117 -9.42 0.21 -4.94
N ILE A 118 -8.32 -0.51 -5.08
CA ILE A 118 -8.30 -1.88 -5.58
C ILE A 118 -8.16 -2.81 -4.38
N SER A 119 -9.08 -3.76 -4.26
CA SER A 119 -9.10 -4.73 -3.16
C SER A 119 -8.61 -6.08 -3.65
N LEU A 120 -7.49 -6.54 -3.09
CA LEU A 120 -6.88 -7.84 -3.36
C LEU A 120 -6.98 -8.68 -2.09
N GLN A 121 -7.97 -9.58 -2.04
CA GLN A 121 -8.24 -10.41 -0.84
C GLN A 121 -8.40 -9.56 0.42
N SER A 122 -8.99 -8.37 0.29
CA SER A 122 -9.23 -7.44 1.38
C SER A 122 -10.73 -7.15 1.50
N TRP A 123 -11.07 -6.09 2.21
CA TRP A 123 -12.47 -5.70 2.42
C TRP A 123 -13.13 -5.33 1.09
N GLU A 124 -14.30 -5.92 0.84
CA GLU A 124 -15.13 -5.60 -0.34
C GLU A 124 -16.31 -4.76 0.12
N ILE A 125 -16.15 -3.43 0.00
CA ILE A 125 -17.23 -2.50 0.32
C ILE A 125 -17.59 -1.71 -0.94
N PRO A 126 -18.80 -1.11 -0.99
CA PRO A 126 -19.20 -0.34 -2.17
C PRO A 126 -18.16 0.73 -2.54
N GLY A 127 -17.73 0.72 -3.79
CA GLY A 127 -16.71 1.65 -4.30
C GLY A 127 -15.34 1.02 -4.51
N THR A 128 -15.05 -0.15 -3.92
CA THR A 128 -13.80 -0.85 -4.18
C THR A 128 -13.88 -1.64 -5.48
N ILE A 129 -12.72 -1.79 -6.13
CA ILE A 129 -12.57 -2.59 -7.35
C ILE A 129 -11.86 -3.88 -6.95
N LYS A 130 -12.50 -5.02 -7.18
CA LYS A 130 -11.95 -6.32 -6.81
C LYS A 130 -10.89 -6.78 -7.82
N ALA A 131 -9.76 -7.26 -7.31
CA ALA A 131 -8.74 -7.95 -8.09
C ALA A 131 -8.51 -9.34 -7.52
N GLU A 132 -8.26 -10.32 -8.38
CA GLU A 132 -8.01 -11.70 -7.97
C GLU A 132 -6.51 -12.02 -7.86
N THR A 133 -5.68 -11.27 -8.59
CA THR A 133 -4.23 -11.49 -8.65
C THR A 133 -3.48 -10.15 -8.54
N THR A 134 -2.19 -10.24 -8.20
CA THR A 134 -1.32 -9.06 -8.15
C THR A 134 -1.19 -8.39 -9.52
N GLU A 135 -1.09 -9.19 -10.58
CA GLU A 135 -1.02 -8.68 -11.96
C GLU A 135 -2.28 -7.91 -12.32
N GLU A 136 -3.45 -8.46 -11.99
CA GLU A 136 -4.72 -7.80 -12.23
C GLU A 136 -4.83 -6.49 -11.45
N ALA A 137 -4.41 -6.49 -10.18
CA ALA A 137 -4.45 -5.29 -9.36
C ALA A 137 -3.63 -4.16 -9.98
N VAL A 138 -2.43 -4.45 -10.46
CA VAL A 138 -1.56 -3.45 -11.08
C VAL A 138 -2.12 -3.00 -12.43
N LYS A 139 -2.68 -3.91 -13.19
CA LYS A 139 -3.32 -3.59 -14.47
C LYS A 139 -4.49 -2.63 -14.29
N LEU A 140 -5.30 -2.82 -13.24
CA LEU A 140 -6.44 -1.95 -12.94
C LEU A 140 -6.04 -0.51 -12.62
N LEU A 141 -4.80 -0.27 -12.22
CA LEU A 141 -4.29 1.09 -12.02
C LEU A 141 -4.19 1.87 -13.33
N ASP A 142 -3.90 1.18 -14.42
CA ASP A 142 -3.69 1.80 -15.72
C ASP A 142 -5.00 2.02 -16.47
N GLU A 143 -6.11 1.45 -16.00
CA GLU A 143 -7.42 1.67 -16.59
C GLU A 143 -7.94 3.05 -16.21
N GLN A 144 -8.17 3.88 -17.21
CA GLN A 144 -8.74 5.20 -16.99
C GLN A 144 -10.26 5.08 -16.89
N ASP A 145 -10.83 5.87 -15.99
CA ASP A 145 -12.26 6.00 -15.93
C ASP A 145 -12.72 6.71 -17.20
N SER A 146 -13.46 5.95 -17.99
CA SER A 146 -14.07 6.49 -19.21
C SER A 146 -15.30 7.33 -18.86
#